data_c7225e41422da6bd2de0e7c95ffc725f
#
_entry.id   c7225e41422da6bd2de0e7c95ffc725f
#
_cell.length_a   1.000
_cell.length_b   1.000
_cell.length_c   1.000
_cell.angle_alpha   90.00
_cell.angle_beta   90.00
_cell.angle_gamma   90.00
#
_symmetry.space_group_name_H-M   'P 1'
#
loop_
_entity.id
_entity.type
_entity.pdbx_description
1 polymer ?
#
loop_
_entity_poly.entity_id
_entity_poly.type
_entity_poly.pdbx_seq_one_letter_code
_entity_poly.pdbx_strand_id
1 'polypeptide(L)'
;MLVGSKNYRTIEASEDQSYVKIIDQTSLPFKFKIIHLRTLDEVVRAIKNMQVRGAPLIGVTAAYGFALSMNFDSSDNSLSKCKNDLVNARPTAVNLSWAVNQVYDALIKCPSKERVELSWELAIKLANQDVEKNISIGLHGYNLFKPSNKKTINILTHCNAGWLATVDHGTALSPIFKLFDEGFDVHVWVDETRPRNQGLSLTAWELSQYKIRHTVVTDNAGGLLMKEGLVDFVIVGADRVALDGQVCNKIGTYLKAVVAKENNIPFYVAAPVSTIDINFSGEIRNFEIECRDPSEIMTMKGEDKLGNIIEVNLGNST
;
A
#
# COMPACT_ATOMS: atom_id res chain seq x y z
N MET A 1 3.20 -12.03 6.39
CA MET A 1 4.05 -12.48 5.26
C MET A 1 5.43 -12.89 5.72
N LEU A 2 6.15 -13.71 4.96
CA LEU A 2 7.43 -14.28 5.34
C LEU A 2 8.59 -13.34 4.99
N VAL A 3 9.47 -13.06 5.98
CA VAL A 3 10.77 -12.41 5.76
C VAL A 3 11.84 -13.29 6.41
N GLY A 4 12.71 -13.85 5.60
CA GLY A 4 13.59 -14.93 6.05
C GLY A 4 12.77 -16.15 6.51
N SER A 5 12.84 -16.48 7.81
CA SER A 5 12.10 -17.60 8.42
C SER A 5 10.94 -17.16 9.34
N LYS A 6 10.64 -15.87 9.43
CA LYS A 6 9.62 -15.32 10.34
C LYS A 6 8.46 -14.70 9.57
N ASN A 7 7.26 -14.90 10.11
CA ASN A 7 6.07 -14.19 9.65
C ASN A 7 5.99 -12.81 10.30
N TYR A 8 5.63 -11.82 9.47
CA TYR A 8 5.45 -10.44 9.89
C TYR A 8 4.13 -9.90 9.34
N ARG A 9 3.51 -9.02 10.12
CA ARG A 9 2.53 -8.04 9.61
C ARG A 9 3.24 -6.71 9.42
N THR A 10 2.79 -5.92 8.47
CA THR A 10 3.36 -4.58 8.21
C THR A 10 3.14 -3.64 9.40
N ILE A 11 2.05 -3.85 10.13
CA ILE A 11 1.70 -3.16 11.36
C ILE A 11 1.07 -4.12 12.36
N GLU A 12 1.46 -4.01 13.63
CA GLU A 12 1.00 -4.88 14.71
C GLU A 12 1.06 -4.18 16.06
N ALA A 13 0.01 -4.31 16.87
CA ALA A 13 0.01 -3.84 18.27
C ALA A 13 0.96 -4.68 19.14
N SER A 14 1.56 -4.04 20.16
CA SER A 14 2.21 -4.79 21.26
C SER A 14 1.15 -5.50 22.13
N GLU A 15 1.54 -6.57 22.79
CA GLU A 15 0.65 -7.34 23.68
C GLU A 15 0.07 -6.48 24.81
N ASP A 16 0.88 -5.57 25.35
CA ASP A 16 0.51 -4.64 26.41
C ASP A 16 -0.17 -3.35 25.91
N GLN A 17 -0.39 -3.22 24.58
CA GLN A 17 -1.01 -2.06 23.95
C GLN A 17 -0.31 -0.72 24.26
N SER A 18 0.99 -0.75 24.56
CA SER A 18 1.77 0.45 24.85
C SER A 18 2.42 1.06 23.60
N TYR A 19 2.54 0.31 22.51
CA TYR A 19 3.07 0.76 21.22
C TYR A 19 2.55 -0.09 20.06
N VAL A 20 2.79 0.40 18.87
CA VAL A 20 2.52 -0.31 17.62
C VAL A 20 3.83 -0.50 16.85
N LYS A 21 4.11 -1.73 16.42
CA LYS A 21 5.25 -2.06 15.56
C LYS A 21 4.88 -1.77 14.11
N ILE A 22 5.77 -1.14 13.36
CA ILE A 22 5.66 -1.01 11.90
C ILE A 22 6.97 -1.40 11.22
N ILE A 23 6.87 -1.83 9.98
CA ILE A 23 8.04 -1.97 9.10
C ILE A 23 8.32 -0.58 8.51
N ASP A 24 9.52 -0.05 8.76
CA ASP A 24 9.97 1.21 8.16
C ASP A 24 10.29 1.02 6.68
N GLN A 25 9.32 1.32 5.82
CA GLN A 25 9.43 1.12 4.38
C GLN A 25 10.42 2.09 3.72
N THR A 26 10.81 3.18 4.40
CA THR A 26 11.81 4.13 3.87
C THR A 26 13.23 3.58 3.93
N SER A 27 13.45 2.51 4.70
CA SER A 27 14.72 1.80 4.82
C SER A 27 14.89 0.69 3.79
N LEU A 28 13.79 0.24 3.14
CA LEU A 28 13.81 -0.80 2.11
C LEU A 28 14.29 -0.24 0.76
N PRO A 29 14.92 -1.06 -0.07
CA PRO A 29 15.21 -2.50 0.07
C PRO A 29 16.47 -2.80 0.90
N PHE A 30 17.22 -1.79 1.31
CA PHE A 30 18.57 -1.94 1.86
C PHE A 30 18.59 -2.50 3.28
N LYS A 31 17.62 -2.11 4.13
CA LYS A 31 17.55 -2.57 5.53
C LYS A 31 16.11 -2.89 5.90
N PHE A 32 15.87 -4.11 6.38
CA PHE A 32 14.62 -4.47 7.03
C PHE A 32 14.64 -3.97 8.47
N LYS A 33 13.83 -2.97 8.77
CA LYS A 33 13.80 -2.31 10.08
C LYS A 33 12.38 -2.25 10.63
N ILE A 34 12.23 -2.68 11.88
CA ILE A 34 10.99 -2.50 12.65
C ILE A 34 11.19 -1.32 13.58
N ILE A 35 10.23 -0.42 13.60
CA ILE A 35 10.17 0.70 14.53
C ILE A 35 8.88 0.66 15.34
N HIS A 36 8.91 1.31 16.51
CA HIS A 36 7.81 1.34 17.45
C HIS A 36 7.21 2.75 17.49
N LEU A 37 5.93 2.85 17.28
CA LEU A 37 5.14 4.08 17.42
C LEU A 37 4.43 4.06 18.78
N ARG A 38 4.63 5.09 19.60
CA ARG A 38 4.08 5.19 20.95
C ARG A 38 3.11 6.34 21.12
N THR A 39 3.15 7.32 20.20
CA THR A 39 2.36 8.54 20.29
C THR A 39 1.64 8.83 18.99
N LEU A 40 0.59 9.66 19.05
CA LEU A 40 -0.11 10.18 17.87
C LEU A 40 0.86 10.90 16.92
N ASP A 41 1.78 11.71 17.46
CA ASP A 41 2.73 12.49 16.63
C ASP A 41 3.67 11.56 15.85
N GLU A 42 4.08 10.44 16.42
CA GLU A 42 4.88 9.43 15.73
C GLU A 42 4.08 8.75 14.61
N VAL A 43 2.79 8.46 14.83
CA VAL A 43 1.89 7.91 13.81
C VAL A 43 1.71 8.90 12.65
N VAL A 44 1.38 10.15 12.96
CA VAL A 44 1.23 11.21 11.94
C VAL A 44 2.51 11.37 11.12
N ARG A 45 3.68 11.36 11.78
CA ARG A 45 4.99 11.44 11.13
C ARG A 45 5.26 10.23 10.24
N ALA A 46 4.95 9.03 10.71
CA ALA A 46 5.13 7.78 9.94
C ALA A 46 4.30 7.78 8.65
N ILE A 47 3.08 8.32 8.69
CA ILE A 47 2.21 8.48 7.51
C ILE A 47 2.77 9.55 6.57
N LYS A 48 3.13 10.74 7.08
CA LYS A 48 3.65 11.87 6.27
C LYS A 48 4.97 11.52 5.57
N ASN A 49 5.89 10.88 6.30
CA ASN A 49 7.21 10.53 5.79
C ASN A 49 7.22 9.21 5.01
N MET A 50 6.07 8.58 4.84
CA MET A 50 5.91 7.30 4.14
C MET A 50 6.72 6.14 4.77
N GLN A 51 6.96 6.15 6.07
CA GLN A 51 7.41 4.96 6.80
C GLN A 51 6.37 3.86 6.73
N VAL A 52 5.09 4.25 6.69
CA VAL A 52 3.96 3.43 6.23
C VAL A 52 3.32 4.09 5.02
N ARG A 53 2.91 3.30 4.02
CA ARG A 53 2.28 3.77 2.79
C ARG A 53 1.35 2.70 2.22
N GLY A 54 0.53 3.07 1.24
CA GLY A 54 -0.53 2.21 0.68
C GLY A 54 -1.88 2.53 1.32
N ALA A 55 -2.91 2.62 0.48
CA ALA A 55 -4.22 3.10 0.90
C ALA A 55 -4.79 2.31 2.12
N PRO A 56 -4.81 0.97 2.13
CA PRO A 56 -5.33 0.23 3.29
C PRO A 56 -4.47 0.42 4.55
N LEU A 57 -3.13 0.33 4.42
CA LEU A 57 -2.23 0.39 5.58
C LEU A 57 -2.30 1.72 6.32
N ILE A 58 -2.37 2.86 5.60
CA ILE A 58 -2.45 4.17 6.26
C ILE A 58 -3.77 4.33 7.03
N GLY A 59 -4.86 3.72 6.56
CA GLY A 59 -6.13 3.69 7.29
C GLY A 59 -6.01 2.92 8.61
N VAL A 60 -5.44 1.72 8.59
CA VAL A 60 -5.20 0.92 9.81
C VAL A 60 -4.21 1.62 10.74
N THR A 61 -3.17 2.24 10.19
CA THR A 61 -2.19 3.02 10.98
C THR A 61 -2.87 4.18 11.71
N ALA A 62 -3.81 4.87 11.08
CA ALA A 62 -4.59 5.92 11.71
C ALA A 62 -5.51 5.39 12.82
N ALA A 63 -6.13 4.23 12.64
CA ALA A 63 -6.91 3.60 13.69
C ALA A 63 -6.07 3.31 14.94
N TYR A 64 -4.85 2.81 14.78
CA TYR A 64 -3.90 2.67 15.88
C TYR A 64 -3.44 4.03 16.47
N GLY A 65 -3.43 5.10 15.64
CA GLY A 65 -3.17 6.45 16.12
C GLY A 65 -4.20 6.92 17.14
N PHE A 66 -5.49 6.60 16.95
CA PHE A 66 -6.52 6.84 17.98
C PHE A 66 -6.23 6.05 19.25
N ALA A 67 -5.95 4.75 19.13
CA ALA A 67 -5.68 3.90 20.28
C ALA A 67 -4.52 4.43 21.14
N LEU A 68 -3.41 4.79 20.50
CA LEU A 68 -2.27 5.39 21.18
C LEU A 68 -2.60 6.74 21.80
N SER A 69 -3.38 7.59 21.12
CA SER A 69 -3.82 8.89 21.65
C SER A 69 -4.70 8.74 22.88
N MET A 70 -5.66 7.82 22.84
CA MET A 70 -6.59 7.57 23.96
C MET A 70 -5.90 7.02 25.21
N ASN A 71 -4.76 6.35 25.10
CA ASN A 71 -3.95 5.94 26.25
C ASN A 71 -3.45 7.12 27.10
N PHE A 72 -3.28 8.30 26.51
CA PHE A 72 -2.81 9.51 27.21
C PHE A 72 -3.97 10.41 27.67
N ASP A 73 -4.94 10.64 26.81
CA ASP A 73 -6.08 11.51 27.11
C ASP A 73 -7.29 11.07 26.26
N SER A 74 -8.33 10.57 26.94
CA SER A 74 -9.58 10.10 26.33
C SER A 74 -10.69 11.15 26.31
N SER A 75 -10.39 12.45 26.54
CA SER A 75 -11.35 13.55 26.48
C SER A 75 -11.86 13.81 25.07
N ASP A 76 -13.01 14.52 24.96
CA ASP A 76 -13.59 14.93 23.68
C ASP A 76 -12.66 15.86 22.91
N ASN A 77 -11.91 16.72 23.61
CA ASN A 77 -10.94 17.62 22.99
C ASN A 77 -9.78 16.83 22.36
N SER A 78 -9.23 15.87 23.08
CA SER A 78 -8.16 14.98 22.57
C SER A 78 -8.64 14.16 21.38
N LEU A 79 -9.83 13.59 21.47
CA LEU A 79 -10.45 12.83 20.38
C LEU A 79 -10.62 13.66 19.11
N SER A 80 -11.12 14.90 19.22
CA SER A 80 -11.32 15.81 18.09
C SER A 80 -9.98 16.28 17.48
N LYS A 81 -8.98 16.54 18.32
CA LYS A 81 -7.62 16.87 17.88
C LYS A 81 -7.01 15.70 17.12
N CYS A 82 -7.10 14.49 17.67
CA CYS A 82 -6.59 13.26 17.04
C CYS A 82 -7.18 13.06 15.62
N LYS A 83 -8.51 13.23 15.47
CA LYS A 83 -9.18 13.17 14.16
C LYS A 83 -8.55 14.16 13.18
N ASN A 84 -8.42 15.42 13.58
CA ASN A 84 -7.90 16.47 12.71
C ASN A 84 -6.43 16.22 12.32
N ASP A 85 -5.59 15.83 13.26
CA ASP A 85 -4.16 15.57 13.01
C ASP A 85 -3.97 14.39 12.04
N LEU A 86 -4.77 13.33 12.18
CA LEU A 86 -4.71 12.17 11.30
C LEU A 86 -5.21 12.47 9.89
N VAL A 87 -6.36 13.14 9.74
CA VAL A 87 -6.89 13.51 8.40
C VAL A 87 -5.92 14.42 7.68
N ASN A 88 -5.32 15.38 8.38
CA ASN A 88 -4.34 16.32 7.81
C ASN A 88 -2.97 15.66 7.53
N ALA A 89 -2.74 14.42 7.95
CA ALA A 89 -1.51 13.71 7.59
C ALA A 89 -1.42 13.45 6.08
N ARG A 90 -2.55 13.08 5.42
CA ARG A 90 -2.68 12.94 3.97
C ARG A 90 -4.12 13.19 3.53
N PRO A 91 -4.52 14.45 3.27
CA PRO A 91 -5.91 14.84 3.02
C PRO A 91 -6.56 14.15 1.82
N THR A 92 -5.77 13.80 0.80
CA THR A 92 -6.27 13.15 -0.44
C THR A 92 -6.51 11.65 -0.29
N ALA A 93 -6.12 11.04 0.84
CA ALA A 93 -6.18 9.58 1.02
C ALA A 93 -7.55 9.13 1.53
N VAL A 94 -8.37 8.52 0.66
CA VAL A 94 -9.75 8.08 0.98
C VAL A 94 -9.77 7.07 2.12
N ASN A 95 -8.93 6.05 2.07
CA ASN A 95 -8.88 5.02 3.11
C ASN A 95 -8.50 5.58 4.49
N LEU A 96 -7.64 6.61 4.52
CA LEU A 96 -7.30 7.30 5.76
C LEU A 96 -8.54 7.97 6.37
N SER A 97 -9.22 8.81 5.58
CA SER A 97 -10.43 9.51 6.01
C SER A 97 -11.56 8.55 6.40
N TRP A 98 -11.71 7.46 5.63
CA TRP A 98 -12.68 6.41 5.92
C TRP A 98 -12.42 5.75 7.29
N ALA A 99 -11.19 5.30 7.56
CA ALA A 99 -10.84 4.66 8.83
C ALA A 99 -10.95 5.63 10.00
N VAL A 100 -10.47 6.88 9.83
CA VAL A 100 -10.55 7.93 10.84
C VAL A 100 -12.01 8.23 11.21
N ASN A 101 -12.90 8.38 10.24
CA ASN A 101 -14.31 8.64 10.52
C ASN A 101 -14.97 7.46 11.21
N GLN A 102 -14.71 6.22 10.77
CA GLN A 102 -15.27 5.02 11.38
C GLN A 102 -14.90 4.89 12.86
N VAL A 103 -13.63 5.13 13.20
CA VAL A 103 -13.17 5.06 14.60
C VAL A 103 -13.70 6.23 15.40
N TYR A 104 -13.62 7.46 14.88
CA TYR A 104 -14.10 8.65 15.55
C TYR A 104 -15.61 8.58 15.89
N ASP A 105 -16.43 8.17 14.91
CA ASP A 105 -17.89 8.10 15.07
C ASP A 105 -18.33 7.04 16.11
N ALA A 106 -17.51 6.02 16.33
CA ALA A 106 -17.72 5.06 17.41
C ALA A 106 -17.29 5.64 18.77
N LEU A 107 -16.11 6.25 18.84
CA LEU A 107 -15.52 6.75 20.08
C LEU A 107 -16.27 7.98 20.64
N ILE A 108 -16.80 8.86 19.79
CA ILE A 108 -17.53 10.06 20.26
C ILE A 108 -18.85 9.69 20.95
N LYS A 109 -19.42 8.55 20.62
CA LYS A 109 -20.66 8.02 21.24
C LYS A 109 -20.36 7.20 22.50
N CYS A 110 -19.09 6.87 22.74
CA CYS A 110 -18.65 6.07 23.86
C CYS A 110 -18.29 6.96 25.05
N PRO A 111 -18.63 6.58 26.31
CA PRO A 111 -18.14 7.28 27.50
C PRO A 111 -16.61 7.35 27.51
N SER A 112 -16.04 8.50 27.90
CA SER A 112 -14.59 8.75 27.88
C SER A 112 -13.78 7.64 28.56
N LYS A 113 -14.26 7.10 29.68
CA LYS A 113 -13.60 6.01 30.45
C LYS A 113 -13.47 4.68 29.69
N GLU A 114 -14.27 4.45 28.65
CA GLU A 114 -14.31 3.22 27.86
C GLU A 114 -13.58 3.37 26.52
N ARG A 115 -13.18 4.58 26.15
CA ARG A 115 -12.58 4.89 24.85
C ARG A 115 -11.23 4.23 24.62
N VAL A 116 -10.45 4.04 25.67
CA VAL A 116 -9.15 3.37 25.57
C VAL A 116 -9.33 1.96 25.04
N GLU A 117 -10.15 1.16 25.73
CA GLU A 117 -10.40 -0.24 25.35
C GLU A 117 -11.04 -0.34 23.97
N LEU A 118 -12.12 0.45 23.73
CA LEU A 118 -12.82 0.46 22.44
C LEU A 118 -11.92 0.87 21.27
N SER A 119 -10.99 1.83 21.47
CA SER A 119 -10.10 2.27 20.40
C SER A 119 -9.10 1.19 19.97
N TRP A 120 -8.55 0.41 20.91
CA TRP A 120 -7.70 -0.73 20.62
C TRP A 120 -8.49 -1.86 19.95
N GLU A 121 -9.71 -2.16 20.45
CA GLU A 121 -10.58 -3.15 19.83
C GLU A 121 -10.86 -2.81 18.36
N LEU A 122 -11.24 -1.57 18.07
CA LEU A 122 -11.53 -1.11 16.72
C LEU A 122 -10.31 -1.16 15.82
N ALA A 123 -9.14 -0.73 16.30
CA ALA A 123 -7.91 -0.75 15.52
C ALA A 123 -7.48 -2.19 15.17
N ILE A 124 -7.51 -3.11 16.14
CA ILE A 124 -7.20 -4.53 15.92
C ILE A 124 -8.21 -5.16 14.97
N LYS A 125 -9.50 -4.86 15.13
CA LYS A 125 -10.56 -5.33 14.23
C LYS A 125 -10.34 -4.87 12.80
N LEU A 126 -10.03 -3.59 12.59
CA LEU A 126 -9.74 -3.05 11.25
C LEU A 126 -8.50 -3.71 10.63
N ALA A 127 -7.45 -3.95 11.43
CA ALA A 127 -6.26 -4.66 10.97
C ALA A 127 -6.58 -6.10 10.51
N ASN A 128 -7.37 -6.85 11.29
CA ASN A 128 -7.77 -8.21 10.93
C ASN A 128 -8.69 -8.24 9.72
N GLN A 129 -9.65 -7.32 9.62
CA GLN A 129 -10.51 -7.20 8.45
C GLN A 129 -9.75 -6.85 7.17
N ASP A 130 -8.68 -6.05 7.27
CA ASP A 130 -7.80 -5.78 6.14
C ASP A 130 -7.14 -7.08 5.64
N VAL A 131 -6.59 -7.89 6.53
CA VAL A 131 -5.99 -9.20 6.19
C VAL A 131 -7.01 -10.11 5.51
N GLU A 132 -8.21 -10.25 6.06
CA GLU A 132 -9.28 -11.09 5.52
C GLU A 132 -9.69 -10.66 4.09
N LYS A 133 -9.85 -9.35 3.88
CA LYS A 133 -10.16 -8.79 2.56
C LYS A 133 -9.05 -9.08 1.55
N ASN A 134 -7.80 -8.96 1.95
CA ASN A 134 -6.66 -9.19 1.07
C ASN A 134 -6.49 -10.68 0.72
N ILE A 135 -6.76 -11.59 1.66
CA ILE A 135 -6.87 -13.03 1.38
C ILE A 135 -7.98 -13.29 0.36
N SER A 136 -9.15 -12.67 0.53
CA SER A 136 -10.27 -12.81 -0.39
C SER A 136 -9.93 -12.29 -1.80
N ILE A 137 -9.26 -11.15 -1.91
CA ILE A 137 -8.75 -10.63 -3.20
C ILE A 137 -7.80 -11.67 -3.85
N GLY A 138 -6.91 -12.26 -3.07
CA GLY A 138 -6.02 -13.32 -3.54
C GLY A 138 -6.75 -14.51 -4.12
N LEU A 139 -7.78 -15.00 -3.44
CA LEU A 139 -8.61 -16.12 -3.88
C LEU A 139 -9.41 -15.79 -5.15
N HIS A 140 -10.03 -14.63 -5.21
CA HIS A 140 -10.78 -14.19 -6.39
C HIS A 140 -9.87 -14.05 -7.61
N GLY A 141 -8.71 -13.40 -7.44
CA GLY A 141 -7.73 -13.26 -8.51
C GLY A 141 -7.15 -14.62 -8.95
N TYR A 142 -6.84 -15.51 -8.03
CA TYR A 142 -6.42 -16.88 -8.34
C TYR A 142 -7.45 -17.59 -9.24
N ASN A 143 -8.72 -17.55 -8.87
CA ASN A 143 -9.78 -18.19 -9.66
C ASN A 143 -9.95 -17.56 -11.06
N LEU A 144 -9.67 -16.28 -11.19
CA LEU A 144 -9.74 -15.56 -12.46
C LEU A 144 -8.52 -15.83 -13.36
N PHE A 145 -7.34 -15.96 -12.78
CA PHE A 145 -6.05 -15.97 -13.49
C PHE A 145 -5.47 -17.36 -13.71
N LYS A 146 -5.90 -18.38 -12.97
CA LYS A 146 -5.39 -19.75 -13.14
C LYS A 146 -5.60 -20.24 -14.56
N PRO A 147 -4.54 -20.54 -15.33
CA PRO A 147 -4.68 -21.00 -16.69
C PRO A 147 -4.98 -22.50 -16.73
N SER A 148 -5.73 -22.93 -17.75
CA SER A 148 -6.00 -24.37 -17.95
C SER A 148 -4.79 -25.15 -18.45
N ASN A 149 -3.90 -24.52 -19.26
CA ASN A 149 -2.81 -25.20 -19.97
C ASN A 149 -1.53 -24.37 -20.15
N LYS A 150 -1.24 -23.38 -19.29
CA LYS A 150 -0.08 -22.53 -19.47
C LYS A 150 1.07 -22.93 -18.57
N LYS A 151 2.29 -22.95 -19.14
CA LYS A 151 3.49 -23.36 -18.42
C LYS A 151 4.04 -22.23 -17.51
N THR A 152 3.97 -20.98 -17.96
CA THR A 152 4.42 -19.79 -17.23
C THR A 152 3.38 -18.70 -17.36
N ILE A 153 3.11 -17.99 -16.28
CA ILE A 153 2.21 -16.82 -16.24
C ILE A 153 3.06 -15.56 -16.10
N ASN A 154 3.03 -14.69 -17.12
CA ASN A 154 3.79 -13.44 -17.13
C ASN A 154 2.88 -12.26 -16.80
N ILE A 155 3.17 -11.59 -15.69
CA ILE A 155 2.31 -10.56 -15.11
C ILE A 155 3.07 -9.24 -15.08
N LEU A 156 2.48 -8.16 -15.56
CA LEU A 156 3.05 -6.82 -15.39
C LEU A 156 2.35 -6.13 -14.19
N THR A 157 3.13 -5.52 -13.34
CA THR A 157 2.61 -4.71 -12.23
C THR A 157 3.33 -3.38 -12.10
N HIS A 158 2.66 -2.40 -11.50
CA HIS A 158 3.15 -1.04 -11.35
C HIS A 158 2.95 -0.54 -9.92
N CYS A 159 3.93 0.19 -9.38
CA CYS A 159 3.98 0.65 -8.00
C CYS A 159 4.14 -0.52 -7.00
N ASN A 160 3.64 -0.34 -5.78
CA ASN A 160 3.57 -1.41 -4.80
C ASN A 160 2.15 -1.52 -4.24
N ALA A 161 1.52 -2.64 -4.50
CA ALA A 161 0.24 -3.06 -3.93
C ALA A 161 0.33 -4.48 -3.37
N GLY A 162 1.47 -4.80 -2.78
CA GLY A 162 1.73 -6.00 -2.02
C GLY A 162 1.43 -5.84 -0.53
N TRP A 163 1.93 -6.76 0.28
CA TRP A 163 1.64 -6.78 1.70
C TRP A 163 2.21 -5.57 2.46
N LEU A 164 3.27 -4.93 1.94
CA LEU A 164 3.78 -3.66 2.47
C LEU A 164 2.78 -2.49 2.31
N ALA A 165 1.79 -2.61 1.42
CA ALA A 165 0.74 -1.60 1.24
C ALA A 165 -0.50 -1.83 2.10
N THR A 166 -0.55 -2.93 2.83
CA THR A 166 -1.66 -3.43 3.64
C THR A 166 -1.13 -3.94 4.98
N VAL A 167 -1.98 -4.53 5.81
CA VAL A 167 -1.52 -5.22 7.03
C VAL A 167 -0.81 -6.52 6.67
N ASP A 168 -1.38 -7.30 5.73
CA ASP A 168 -0.78 -8.52 5.20
C ASP A 168 -1.40 -8.89 3.85
N HIS A 169 -0.77 -9.83 3.10
CA HIS A 169 -1.14 -10.38 1.80
C HIS A 169 -1.08 -9.40 0.62
N GLY A 170 -1.39 -8.11 0.80
CA GLY A 170 -1.46 -7.14 -0.29
C GLY A 170 -2.76 -7.22 -1.10
N THR A 171 -2.94 -6.30 -2.03
CA THR A 171 -4.06 -6.31 -2.97
C THR A 171 -3.64 -6.93 -4.31
N ALA A 172 -2.91 -6.20 -5.16
CA ALA A 172 -2.52 -6.70 -6.49
C ALA A 172 -1.53 -7.86 -6.45
N LEU A 173 -0.66 -7.94 -5.45
CA LEU A 173 0.28 -9.05 -5.32
C LEU A 173 -0.34 -10.28 -4.65
N SER A 174 -1.47 -10.16 -3.93
CA SER A 174 -2.12 -11.30 -3.28
C SER A 174 -2.50 -12.44 -4.23
N PRO A 175 -3.11 -12.19 -5.41
CA PRO A 175 -3.33 -13.24 -6.40
C PRO A 175 -2.05 -13.86 -6.95
N ILE A 176 -0.98 -13.07 -7.05
CA ILE A 176 0.33 -13.55 -7.53
C ILE A 176 0.95 -14.52 -6.54
N PHE A 177 0.95 -14.15 -5.24
CA PHE A 177 1.38 -15.05 -4.17
C PHE A 177 0.56 -16.33 -4.15
N LYS A 178 -0.77 -16.20 -4.29
CA LYS A 178 -1.67 -17.37 -4.30
C LYS A 178 -1.42 -18.30 -5.50
N LEU A 179 -1.19 -17.78 -6.69
CA LEU A 179 -0.81 -18.57 -7.86
C LEU A 179 0.49 -19.34 -7.61
N PHE A 180 1.49 -18.67 -7.05
CA PHE A 180 2.78 -19.28 -6.74
C PHE A 180 2.65 -20.38 -5.67
N ASP A 181 1.88 -20.14 -4.60
CA ASP A 181 1.63 -21.11 -3.54
C ASP A 181 0.90 -22.39 -4.05
N GLU A 182 0.08 -22.22 -5.09
CA GLU A 182 -0.61 -23.35 -5.78
C GLU A 182 0.27 -24.04 -6.85
N GLY A 183 1.55 -23.67 -6.91
CA GLY A 183 2.55 -24.34 -7.75
C GLY A 183 2.61 -23.87 -9.20
N PHE A 184 1.96 -22.76 -9.57
CA PHE A 184 2.10 -22.20 -10.90
C PHE A 184 3.47 -21.54 -11.08
N ASP A 185 4.03 -21.67 -12.27
CA ASP A 185 5.24 -20.95 -12.66
C ASP A 185 4.86 -19.51 -13.01
N VAL A 186 5.24 -18.56 -12.13
CA VAL A 186 4.91 -17.13 -12.27
C VAL A 186 6.18 -16.33 -12.51
N HIS A 187 6.11 -15.41 -13.46
CA HIS A 187 7.11 -14.37 -13.69
C HIS A 187 6.45 -12.98 -13.63
N VAL A 188 7.04 -12.06 -12.88
CA VAL A 188 6.49 -10.72 -12.69
C VAL A 188 7.42 -9.67 -13.31
N TRP A 189 6.91 -8.94 -14.29
CA TRP A 189 7.50 -7.70 -14.76
C TRP A 189 7.13 -6.59 -13.80
N VAL A 190 8.10 -5.97 -13.18
CA VAL A 190 7.91 -4.92 -12.17
C VAL A 190 8.39 -3.60 -12.73
N ASP A 191 7.47 -2.67 -13.00
CA ASP A 191 7.86 -1.29 -13.29
C ASP A 191 8.63 -0.70 -12.09
N GLU A 192 9.76 -0.02 -12.32
CA GLU A 192 10.53 0.61 -11.24
C GLU A 192 9.71 1.63 -10.46
N THR A 193 8.78 2.31 -11.12
CA THR A 193 7.79 3.28 -10.58
C THR A 193 8.42 4.56 -10.06
N ARG A 194 8.96 5.37 -10.98
CA ARG A 194 9.43 6.71 -10.68
C ARG A 194 8.27 7.61 -10.19
N PRO A 195 8.52 8.63 -9.34
CA PRO A 195 9.85 9.07 -8.85
C PRO A 195 10.37 8.27 -7.64
N ARG A 196 9.51 7.65 -6.82
CA ARG A 196 9.91 7.01 -5.54
C ARG A 196 10.40 5.57 -5.67
N ASN A 197 10.42 5.01 -6.86
CA ASN A 197 10.88 3.65 -7.14
C ASN A 197 10.19 2.56 -6.30
N GLN A 198 8.88 2.70 -6.07
CA GLN A 198 8.13 1.79 -5.20
C GLN A 198 8.03 0.37 -5.77
N GLY A 199 8.10 0.21 -7.09
CA GLY A 199 8.24 -1.09 -7.73
C GLY A 199 9.61 -1.72 -7.45
N LEU A 200 10.69 -0.99 -7.74
CA LEU A 200 12.06 -1.44 -7.51
C LEU A 200 12.33 -1.71 -6.03
N SER A 201 11.96 -0.76 -5.15
CA SER A 201 12.35 -0.80 -3.74
C SER A 201 11.47 -1.69 -2.87
N LEU A 202 10.20 -1.86 -3.23
CA LEU A 202 9.23 -2.56 -2.39
C LEU A 202 8.67 -3.82 -3.07
N THR A 203 8.11 -3.71 -4.29
CA THR A 203 7.51 -4.86 -4.97
C THR A 203 8.55 -5.93 -5.30
N ALA A 204 9.68 -5.55 -5.87
CA ALA A 204 10.76 -6.49 -6.16
C ALA A 204 11.32 -7.11 -4.87
N TRP A 205 11.42 -6.34 -3.79
CA TRP A 205 11.84 -6.85 -2.49
C TRP A 205 10.84 -7.89 -1.95
N GLU A 206 9.53 -7.61 -1.99
CA GLU A 206 8.50 -8.58 -1.57
C GLU A 206 8.56 -9.88 -2.37
N LEU A 207 8.66 -9.79 -3.70
CA LEU A 207 8.76 -10.94 -4.59
C LEU A 207 10.04 -11.76 -4.33
N SER A 208 11.15 -11.08 -4.02
CA SER A 208 12.42 -11.72 -3.62
C SER A 208 12.28 -12.52 -2.33
N GLN A 209 11.58 -11.98 -1.30
CA GLN A 209 11.33 -12.71 -0.06
C GLN A 209 10.51 -13.99 -0.29
N TYR A 210 9.59 -13.96 -1.26
CA TYR A 210 8.76 -15.09 -1.68
C TYR A 210 9.44 -16.02 -2.69
N LYS A 211 10.63 -15.64 -3.20
CA LYS A 211 11.38 -16.36 -4.26
C LYS A 211 10.59 -16.47 -5.58
N ILE A 212 9.68 -15.54 -5.83
CA ILE A 212 8.97 -15.44 -7.11
C ILE A 212 9.89 -14.81 -8.13
N ARG A 213 9.98 -15.42 -9.32
CA ARG A 213 10.76 -14.88 -10.45
C ARG A 213 10.18 -13.53 -10.87
N HIS A 214 11.05 -12.54 -10.95
CA HIS A 214 10.65 -11.20 -11.40
C HIS A 214 11.79 -10.50 -12.11
N THR A 215 11.46 -9.51 -12.91
CA THR A 215 12.39 -8.63 -13.60
C THR A 215 11.93 -7.19 -13.42
N VAL A 216 12.78 -6.36 -12.83
CA VAL A 216 12.52 -4.92 -12.74
C VAL A 216 12.84 -4.29 -14.09
N VAL A 217 11.92 -3.46 -14.55
CA VAL A 217 12.04 -2.74 -15.83
C VAL A 217 11.77 -1.25 -15.63
N THR A 218 12.26 -0.43 -16.56
CA THR A 218 11.90 0.99 -16.59
C THR A 218 10.40 1.16 -16.85
N ASP A 219 9.80 2.23 -16.34
CA ASP A 219 8.35 2.47 -16.44
C ASP A 219 7.81 2.44 -17.88
N ASN A 220 8.62 2.78 -18.87
CA ASN A 220 8.21 2.78 -20.27
C ASN A 220 8.37 1.42 -20.98
N ALA A 221 9.15 0.49 -20.40
CA ALA A 221 9.40 -0.81 -21.02
C ALA A 221 8.15 -1.71 -21.07
N GLY A 222 7.19 -1.50 -20.14
CA GLY A 222 5.95 -2.27 -20.14
C GLY A 222 5.19 -2.23 -21.45
N GLY A 223 5.25 -1.11 -22.19
CA GLY A 223 4.64 -0.99 -23.51
C GLY A 223 5.27 -1.92 -24.56
N LEU A 224 6.59 -2.00 -24.58
CA LEU A 224 7.33 -2.93 -25.47
C LEU A 224 7.03 -4.38 -25.10
N LEU A 225 7.06 -4.73 -23.82
CA LEU A 225 6.78 -6.09 -23.35
C LEU A 225 5.37 -6.56 -23.74
N MET A 226 4.37 -5.68 -23.64
CA MET A 226 3.01 -5.97 -24.09
C MET A 226 2.93 -6.17 -25.58
N LYS A 227 3.58 -5.31 -26.38
CA LYS A 227 3.62 -5.43 -27.84
C LYS A 227 4.29 -6.73 -28.33
N GLU A 228 5.34 -7.16 -27.63
CA GLU A 228 6.06 -8.42 -27.94
C GLU A 228 5.34 -9.68 -27.41
N GLY A 229 4.16 -9.55 -26.80
CA GLY A 229 3.38 -10.68 -26.27
C GLY A 229 4.01 -11.35 -25.05
N LEU A 230 4.83 -10.63 -24.30
CA LEU A 230 5.53 -11.11 -23.10
C LEU A 230 4.74 -10.86 -21.81
N VAL A 231 3.52 -10.35 -21.89
CA VAL A 231 2.63 -10.05 -20.77
C VAL A 231 1.28 -10.72 -20.99
N ASP A 232 0.85 -11.54 -20.05
CA ASP A 232 -0.45 -12.21 -20.11
C ASP A 232 -1.58 -11.32 -19.59
N PHE A 233 -1.30 -10.56 -18.53
CA PHE A 233 -2.18 -9.54 -17.99
C PHE A 233 -1.40 -8.53 -17.15
N VAL A 234 -2.04 -7.38 -16.94
CA VAL A 234 -1.56 -6.34 -16.02
C VAL A 234 -2.44 -6.35 -14.76
N ILE A 235 -1.83 -6.24 -13.59
CA ILE A 235 -2.55 -6.07 -12.32
C ILE A 235 -1.93 -4.96 -11.48
N VAL A 236 -2.75 -4.04 -10.99
CA VAL A 236 -2.34 -2.91 -10.15
C VAL A 236 -3.27 -2.75 -8.96
N GLY A 237 -2.84 -1.99 -7.95
CA GLY A 237 -3.71 -1.53 -6.88
C GLY A 237 -4.52 -0.28 -7.28
N ALA A 238 -5.13 0.37 -6.28
CA ALA A 238 -5.79 1.66 -6.45
C ALA A 238 -5.61 2.54 -5.22
N ASP A 239 -5.47 3.84 -5.44
CA ASP A 239 -5.52 4.85 -4.39
C ASP A 239 -6.98 5.29 -4.13
N ARG A 240 -7.82 5.26 -5.17
CA ARG A 240 -9.26 5.58 -5.12
C ARG A 240 -9.99 4.95 -6.30
N VAL A 241 -11.21 4.50 -6.06
CA VAL A 241 -12.15 4.02 -7.08
C VAL A 241 -13.45 4.82 -6.95
N ALA A 242 -13.93 5.43 -8.02
CA ALA A 242 -15.21 6.11 -8.07
C ALA A 242 -16.37 5.11 -8.24
N LEU A 243 -17.60 5.53 -7.92
CA LEU A 243 -18.79 4.66 -8.05
C LEU A 243 -19.07 4.18 -9.50
N ASP A 244 -18.64 4.94 -10.49
CA ASP A 244 -18.76 4.58 -11.91
C ASP A 244 -17.64 3.64 -12.40
N GLY A 245 -16.74 3.24 -11.51
CA GLY A 245 -15.63 2.33 -11.80
C GLY A 245 -14.36 3.03 -12.31
N GLN A 246 -14.32 4.35 -12.40
CA GLN A 246 -13.08 5.06 -12.72
C GLN A 246 -12.06 4.89 -11.56
N VAL A 247 -10.78 4.71 -11.93
CA VAL A 247 -9.71 4.40 -10.97
C VAL A 247 -8.65 5.49 -10.98
N CYS A 248 -8.32 6.02 -9.81
CA CYS A 248 -7.12 6.82 -9.57
C CYS A 248 -6.06 5.94 -8.90
N ASN A 249 -4.86 5.93 -9.47
CA ASN A 249 -3.72 5.17 -8.94
C ASN A 249 -2.41 5.88 -9.30
N LYS A 250 -1.29 5.29 -8.91
CA LYS A 250 0.06 5.78 -9.16
C LYS A 250 0.24 6.25 -10.62
N ILE A 251 0.89 7.41 -10.79
CA ILE A 251 1.27 7.92 -12.12
C ILE A 251 1.93 6.82 -12.95
N GLY A 252 1.54 6.68 -14.21
CA GLY A 252 1.91 5.57 -15.09
C GLY A 252 0.82 4.53 -15.28
N THR A 253 -0.15 4.40 -14.38
CA THR A 253 -1.25 3.43 -14.48
C THR A 253 -2.11 3.66 -15.72
N TYR A 254 -2.50 4.90 -16.00
CA TYR A 254 -3.29 5.24 -17.20
C TYR A 254 -2.54 4.85 -18.48
N LEU A 255 -1.25 5.16 -18.57
CA LEU A 255 -0.41 4.79 -19.71
C LEU A 255 -0.42 3.27 -19.94
N LYS A 256 -0.25 2.47 -18.86
CA LYS A 256 -0.30 1.00 -18.93
C LYS A 256 -1.68 0.50 -19.38
N ALA A 257 -2.75 1.08 -18.87
CA ALA A 257 -4.11 0.70 -19.23
C ALA A 257 -4.41 0.96 -20.73
N VAL A 258 -3.97 2.10 -21.26
CA VAL A 258 -4.13 2.44 -22.69
C VAL A 258 -3.34 1.44 -23.56
N VAL A 259 -2.09 1.16 -23.22
CA VAL A 259 -1.26 0.24 -23.99
C VAL A 259 -1.74 -1.21 -23.87
N ALA A 260 -2.20 -1.64 -22.69
CA ALA A 260 -2.81 -2.96 -22.51
C ALA A 260 -4.06 -3.13 -23.39
N LYS A 261 -4.93 -2.11 -23.44
CA LYS A 261 -6.11 -2.11 -24.32
C LYS A 261 -5.73 -2.22 -25.79
N GLU A 262 -4.75 -1.45 -26.25
CA GLU A 262 -4.27 -1.48 -27.65
C GLU A 262 -3.73 -2.86 -28.06
N ASN A 263 -3.12 -3.59 -27.10
CA ASN A 263 -2.56 -4.91 -27.33
C ASN A 263 -3.50 -6.07 -26.92
N ASN A 264 -4.78 -5.78 -26.59
CA ASN A 264 -5.77 -6.76 -26.13
C ASN A 264 -5.32 -7.56 -24.91
N ILE A 265 -4.56 -6.94 -24.01
CA ILE A 265 -4.09 -7.55 -22.76
C ILE A 265 -5.06 -7.17 -21.64
N PRO A 266 -5.58 -8.15 -20.88
CA PRO A 266 -6.42 -7.89 -19.72
C PRO A 266 -5.73 -6.99 -18.70
N PHE A 267 -6.44 -5.98 -18.19
CA PHE A 267 -5.96 -5.06 -17.18
C PHE A 267 -6.87 -5.12 -15.95
N TYR A 268 -6.30 -5.45 -14.81
CA TYR A 268 -7.04 -5.64 -13.57
C TYR A 268 -6.61 -4.66 -12.49
N VAL A 269 -7.59 -4.23 -11.69
CA VAL A 269 -7.38 -3.41 -10.51
C VAL A 269 -7.85 -4.17 -9.29
N ALA A 270 -6.96 -4.40 -8.34
CA ALA A 270 -7.24 -5.12 -7.10
C ALA A 270 -7.28 -4.14 -5.93
N ALA A 271 -8.45 -3.97 -5.33
CA ALA A 271 -8.65 -3.04 -4.23
C ALA A 271 -9.75 -3.53 -3.28
N PRO A 272 -9.66 -3.23 -1.97
CA PRO A 272 -10.75 -3.49 -1.03
C PRO A 272 -11.86 -2.45 -1.20
N VAL A 273 -13.07 -2.79 -0.75
CA VAL A 273 -14.25 -1.89 -0.81
C VAL A 273 -13.98 -0.54 -0.13
N SER A 274 -13.13 -0.48 0.89
CA SER A 274 -12.75 0.77 1.56
C SER A 274 -12.01 1.77 0.66
N THR A 275 -11.54 1.34 -0.51
CA THR A 275 -10.92 2.20 -1.53
C THR A 275 -11.96 2.82 -2.47
N ILE A 276 -13.21 2.33 -2.44
CA ILE A 276 -14.31 2.91 -3.22
C ILE A 276 -14.82 4.16 -2.50
N ASP A 277 -14.73 5.30 -3.19
CA ASP A 277 -15.23 6.57 -2.67
C ASP A 277 -16.71 6.74 -3.01
N ILE A 278 -17.57 6.33 -2.09
CA ILE A 278 -19.03 6.42 -2.25
C ILE A 278 -19.57 7.86 -2.26
N ASN A 279 -18.78 8.82 -1.81
CA ASN A 279 -19.16 10.23 -1.76
C ASN A 279 -18.73 11.01 -3.00
N PHE A 280 -17.92 10.39 -3.86
CA PHE A 280 -17.45 11.01 -5.08
C PHE A 280 -18.38 10.69 -6.26
N SER A 281 -19.03 11.73 -6.79
CA SER A 281 -19.98 11.65 -7.92
C SER A 281 -19.52 12.48 -9.13
N GLY A 282 -18.24 12.83 -9.21
CA GLY A 282 -17.68 13.67 -10.29
C GLY A 282 -16.82 12.87 -11.26
N GLU A 283 -16.32 13.57 -12.28
CA GLU A 283 -15.32 12.98 -13.17
C GLU A 283 -13.97 12.84 -12.47
N ILE A 284 -13.26 11.74 -12.74
CA ILE A 284 -11.97 11.41 -12.08
C ILE A 284 -10.91 12.50 -12.28
N ARG A 285 -10.98 13.26 -13.38
CA ARG A 285 -10.10 14.42 -13.62
C ARG A 285 -10.25 15.54 -12.58
N ASN A 286 -11.33 15.53 -11.81
CA ASN A 286 -11.59 16.48 -10.74
C ASN A 286 -11.05 15.98 -9.39
N PHE A 287 -10.42 14.81 -9.34
CA PHE A 287 -9.71 14.39 -8.14
C PHE A 287 -8.50 15.29 -7.90
N GLU A 288 -8.38 15.73 -6.68
CA GLU A 288 -7.17 16.39 -6.23
C GLU A 288 -6.03 15.36 -6.17
N ILE A 289 -5.05 15.54 -7.08
CA ILE A 289 -3.84 14.71 -7.10
C ILE A 289 -2.81 15.35 -6.17
N GLU A 290 -2.25 14.55 -5.26
CA GLU A 290 -1.21 14.99 -4.35
C GLU A 290 0.01 15.49 -5.12
N CYS A 291 0.30 16.80 -5.05
CA CYS A 291 1.54 17.36 -5.53
C CYS A 291 2.63 17.16 -4.47
N ARG A 292 3.76 16.61 -4.89
CA ARG A 292 4.87 16.29 -4.01
C ARG A 292 6.10 17.14 -4.33
N ASP A 293 7.08 17.10 -3.42
CA ASP A 293 8.31 17.88 -3.56
C ASP A 293 9.06 17.46 -4.84
N PRO A 294 9.46 18.42 -5.70
CA PRO A 294 10.23 18.16 -6.93
C PRO A 294 11.55 17.40 -6.68
N SER A 295 12.13 17.50 -5.50
CA SER A 295 13.33 16.75 -5.12
C SER A 295 13.16 15.24 -5.28
N GLU A 296 11.94 14.71 -5.16
CA GLU A 296 11.67 13.28 -5.38
C GLU A 296 12.03 12.82 -6.81
N ILE A 297 11.96 13.70 -7.81
CA ILE A 297 12.40 13.40 -9.19
C ILE A 297 13.91 13.57 -9.32
N MET A 298 14.45 14.58 -8.62
CA MET A 298 15.84 15.01 -8.80
C MET A 298 16.84 14.14 -8.05
N THR A 299 16.40 13.40 -7.04
CA THR A 299 17.30 12.58 -6.21
C THR A 299 16.91 11.11 -6.25
N MET A 300 17.85 10.24 -5.96
CA MET A 300 17.64 8.80 -5.78
C MET A 300 18.53 8.30 -4.64
N LYS A 301 17.96 7.42 -3.80
CA LYS A 301 18.73 6.71 -2.79
C LYS A 301 19.35 5.45 -3.39
N GLY A 302 20.60 5.21 -3.06
CA GLY A 302 21.33 4.03 -3.43
C GLY A 302 22.30 3.59 -2.34
N GLU A 303 22.87 2.42 -2.48
CA GLU A 303 23.93 1.91 -1.60
C GLU A 303 25.28 2.02 -2.29
N ASP A 304 26.27 2.59 -1.62
CA ASP A 304 27.63 2.67 -2.12
C ASP A 304 28.37 1.33 -1.94
N LYS A 305 29.59 1.25 -2.47
CA LYS A 305 30.42 0.03 -2.37
C LYS A 305 30.79 -0.37 -0.94
N LEU A 306 30.59 0.51 0.03
CA LEU A 306 30.87 0.31 1.46
C LEU A 306 29.63 -0.06 2.26
N GLY A 307 28.44 -0.16 1.61
CA GLY A 307 27.18 -0.46 2.26
C GLY A 307 26.51 0.77 2.91
N ASN A 308 26.96 1.99 2.61
CA ASN A 308 26.32 3.19 3.10
C ASN A 308 25.17 3.60 2.18
N ILE A 309 24.03 3.98 2.76
CA ILE A 309 22.93 4.55 1.99
C ILE A 309 23.25 6.00 1.70
N ILE A 310 23.37 6.33 0.42
CA ILE A 310 23.64 7.67 -0.08
C ILE A 310 22.47 8.16 -0.91
N GLU A 311 22.29 9.47 -0.96
CA GLU A 311 21.36 10.14 -1.86
C GLU A 311 22.16 10.81 -2.99
N VAL A 312 21.80 10.48 -4.22
CA VAL A 312 22.49 10.95 -5.43
C VAL A 312 21.57 11.93 -6.14
N ASN A 313 22.11 13.09 -6.50
CA ASN A 313 21.43 14.03 -7.38
C ASN A 313 21.53 13.52 -8.83
N LEU A 314 20.39 13.37 -9.50
CA LEU A 314 20.28 12.85 -10.86
C LEU A 314 20.38 13.93 -11.94
N GLY A 315 20.28 15.19 -11.58
CA GLY A 315 20.33 16.28 -12.54
C GLY A 315 20.05 17.63 -11.88
N ASN A 316 20.15 18.69 -12.66
CA ASN A 316 19.78 20.04 -12.25
C ASN A 316 18.46 20.39 -12.92
N SER A 317 17.40 20.67 -12.15
CA SER A 317 16.24 21.38 -12.66
C SER A 317 16.28 22.84 -12.23
N THR A 318 15.91 23.69 -13.12
CA THR A 318 15.57 25.08 -12.81
C THR A 318 14.10 25.18 -12.44
#